data_4dd2a732145ab435a3af51c173c5ed0d
#
_entry.id   4dd2a732145ab435a3af51c173c5ed0d
#
_cell.length_a   1.000
_cell.length_b   1.000
_cell.length_c   1.000
_cell.angle_alpha   90.00
_cell.angle_beta   90.00
_cell.angle_gamma   90.00
#
_symmetry.space_group_name_H-M   'P 1'
#
loop_
_entity.id
_entity.type
_entity.pdbx_description
1 polymer ?
#
loop_
_entity_poly.entity_id
_entity_poly.type
_entity_poly.pdbx_seq_one_letter_code
_entity_poly.pdbx_strand_id
1 'polypeptide(L)'
;MHPVCVDKEPRSTPFEARSQRAKRTPRSHDIYANATLLHDALAHLHAYALSRHDYLAPIQILVDPLKSGQALQECVSSGTSLAHKFIMNAHDKECIVRWEWRKRIWLFALPPCSGFILTNLLSEPPPPRLLRFAQTNGGVDLILLDPPWPNRSAQRAWQGRQSVRRYRTMDDIYDLWLLRPWMEALLQQHTLVAVWVTNHPKVQDFVRSKWFPGFGLRHHATWAWLKLTAPNGQAPQLLIPVGDWSFRRPYEVLLIGSRQDEAPVSRHHLLLSVPLGHSCKPYVCSVLRPQGGRVVELFARHVSRGAPWHVSVGDEAICGNAQGYDDTTTAMGSQSRAQNSYADVCLS
;
A
#
# COMPACT_ATOMS: atom_id res chain seq x y z
N MET A 1 -2.07 16.54 5.33
CA MET A 1 -2.39 15.10 5.22
C MET A 1 -3.46 14.98 4.16
N HIS A 2 -3.23 14.17 3.13
CA HIS A 2 -4.28 13.94 2.13
C HIS A 2 -5.34 12.99 2.71
N PRO A 3 -6.62 13.16 2.36
CA PRO A 3 -7.64 12.20 2.72
C PRO A 3 -7.30 10.85 2.09
N VAL A 4 -7.19 9.83 2.91
CA VAL A 4 -7.01 8.46 2.46
C VAL A 4 -8.37 7.80 2.43
N CYS A 5 -8.70 7.17 1.32
CA CYS A 5 -9.94 6.43 1.21
C CYS A 5 -9.90 5.19 2.11
N VAL A 6 -10.82 5.05 3.02
CA VAL A 6 -10.89 3.93 3.96
C VAL A 6 -12.20 3.16 3.79
N ASP A 7 -12.11 1.84 3.80
CA ASP A 7 -13.27 0.94 3.63
C ASP A 7 -14.26 1.00 4.81
N LYS A 8 -13.76 1.40 5.98
CA LYS A 8 -14.51 1.50 7.23
C LYS A 8 -13.77 2.42 8.18
N GLU A 9 -14.50 3.02 9.12
CA GLU A 9 -13.85 3.75 10.21
C GLU A 9 -12.82 2.88 10.93
N PRO A 10 -11.65 3.43 11.28
CA PRO A 10 -10.65 2.74 12.06
C PRO A 10 -11.24 2.26 13.40
N ARG A 11 -10.88 1.05 13.82
CA ARG A 11 -11.39 0.51 15.08
C ARG A 11 -10.85 1.27 16.27
N SER A 12 -11.76 1.66 17.16
CA SER A 12 -11.44 2.29 18.44
C SER A 12 -11.17 1.29 19.56
N THR A 13 -11.52 0.01 19.36
CA THR A 13 -11.37 -1.06 20.35
C THR A 13 -10.57 -2.24 19.81
N PRO A 14 -9.79 -2.95 20.64
CA PRO A 14 -9.08 -4.17 20.26
C PRO A 14 -10.03 -5.27 19.74
N PHE A 15 -9.48 -6.23 19.01
CA PHE A 15 -10.19 -7.44 18.65
C PHE A 15 -10.28 -8.40 19.85
N GLU A 16 -11.48 -8.91 20.08
CA GLU A 16 -11.70 -9.99 21.03
C GLU A 16 -11.67 -11.34 20.32
N ALA A 17 -11.08 -12.35 20.98
CA ALA A 17 -11.07 -13.72 20.49
C ALA A 17 -12.46 -14.35 20.60
N ARG A 18 -13.05 -14.76 19.47
CA ARG A 18 -14.40 -15.32 19.41
C ARG A 18 -14.50 -16.81 19.79
N SER A 19 -13.38 -17.52 20.01
CA SER A 19 -13.40 -18.95 20.36
C SER A 19 -12.16 -19.36 21.15
N GLN A 20 -12.31 -20.37 22.02
CA GLN A 20 -11.21 -20.99 22.80
C GLN A 20 -10.13 -21.63 21.92
N ARG A 21 -10.45 -22.04 20.68
CA ARG A 21 -9.50 -22.58 19.71
C ARG A 21 -8.49 -21.55 19.22
N ALA A 22 -8.77 -20.29 19.50
CA ALA A 22 -7.96 -19.15 19.16
C ALA A 22 -6.80 -18.90 20.15
N LYS A 23 -6.73 -19.54 21.30
CA LYS A 23 -5.70 -19.33 22.33
C LYS A 23 -4.56 -20.34 22.16
N ARG A 24 -3.62 -20.06 21.26
CA ARG A 24 -2.36 -20.85 21.14
C ARG A 24 -1.19 -20.03 21.66
N THR A 25 -0.31 -20.66 22.41
CA THR A 25 0.93 -20.07 22.90
C THR A 25 1.83 -19.63 21.73
N PRO A 26 2.48 -18.46 21.79
CA PRO A 26 3.45 -18.02 20.78
C PRO A 26 4.56 -19.05 20.62
N ARG A 27 5.00 -19.32 19.39
CA ARG A 27 6.18 -20.13 19.15
C ARG A 27 7.43 -19.36 19.57
N SER A 28 8.39 -20.02 20.18
CA SER A 28 9.63 -19.46 20.74
C SER A 28 10.52 -18.68 19.76
N HIS A 29 10.26 -18.77 18.46
CA HIS A 29 11.01 -18.08 17.40
C HIS A 29 10.35 -16.79 16.90
N ASP A 30 9.31 -16.33 17.57
CA ASP A 30 8.66 -15.05 17.21
C ASP A 30 9.49 -13.91 17.82
N ILE A 31 10.30 -13.23 16.99
CA ILE A 31 11.15 -12.10 17.43
C ILE A 31 10.34 -10.98 18.07
N TYR A 32 9.05 -10.89 17.76
CA TYR A 32 8.14 -9.90 18.33
C TYR A 32 7.30 -10.45 19.49
N ALA A 33 7.52 -11.70 19.91
CA ALA A 33 6.99 -12.25 21.14
C ALA A 33 7.71 -11.75 22.39
N ASN A 34 8.75 -10.92 22.24
CA ASN A 34 9.41 -10.27 23.36
C ASN A 34 8.48 -9.21 23.97
N ALA A 35 7.77 -9.62 25.02
CA ALA A 35 6.82 -8.77 25.73
C ALA A 35 7.44 -7.45 26.22
N THR A 36 8.73 -7.45 26.58
CA THR A 36 9.46 -6.27 27.03
C THR A 36 9.57 -5.25 25.90
N LEU A 37 10.01 -5.63 24.73
CA LEU A 37 10.15 -4.71 23.57
C LEU A 37 8.83 -4.10 23.17
N LEU A 38 7.75 -4.89 23.21
CA LEU A 38 6.40 -4.42 22.94
C LEU A 38 5.89 -3.49 24.05
N HIS A 39 6.18 -3.80 25.30
CA HIS A 39 5.79 -2.97 26.42
C HIS A 39 6.53 -1.62 26.38
N ASP A 40 7.82 -1.60 26.10
CA ASP A 40 8.60 -0.38 25.95
C ASP A 40 8.13 0.48 24.78
N ALA A 41 7.84 -0.16 23.64
CA ALA A 41 7.27 0.53 22.48
C ALA A 41 5.90 1.15 22.79
N LEU A 42 5.03 0.46 23.53
CA LEU A 42 3.74 0.98 23.97
C LEU A 42 3.88 2.08 25.01
N ALA A 43 4.85 1.98 25.95
CA ALA A 43 5.13 3.03 26.93
C ALA A 43 5.59 4.32 26.25
N HIS A 44 6.49 4.21 25.26
CA HIS A 44 6.91 5.35 24.43
C HIS A 44 5.76 5.94 23.63
N LEU A 45 4.90 5.10 23.05
CA LEU A 45 3.71 5.54 22.35
C LEU A 45 2.76 6.30 23.28
N HIS A 46 2.51 5.80 24.49
CA HIS A 46 1.65 6.46 25.48
C HIS A 46 2.23 7.82 25.89
N ALA A 47 3.53 7.88 26.18
CA ALA A 47 4.20 9.15 26.51
C ALA A 47 4.11 10.16 25.35
N TYR A 48 4.30 9.70 24.13
CA TYR A 48 4.17 10.53 22.95
C TYR A 48 2.71 10.94 22.68
N ALA A 49 1.74 10.05 22.87
CA ALA A 49 0.32 10.33 22.69
C ALA A 49 -0.20 11.38 23.68
N LEU A 50 0.29 11.36 24.91
CA LEU A 50 -0.05 12.36 25.93
C LEU A 50 0.53 13.75 25.62
N SER A 51 1.59 13.82 24.82
CA SER A 51 2.25 15.09 24.45
C SER A 51 1.70 15.77 23.21
N ARG A 52 0.87 15.09 22.39
CA ARG A 52 0.33 15.62 21.14
C ARG A 52 -1.12 15.18 20.92
N HIS A 53 -2.01 16.18 20.75
CA HIS A 53 -3.42 15.94 20.42
C HIS A 53 -3.70 15.67 18.94
N ASP A 54 -2.69 15.76 18.07
CA ASP A 54 -2.84 15.78 16.58
C ASP A 54 -2.65 14.41 15.94
N TYR A 55 -2.79 13.33 16.66
CA TYR A 55 -2.47 11.97 16.22
C TYR A 55 -3.18 11.50 14.97
N LEU A 56 -4.39 12.00 14.76
CA LEU A 56 -5.22 11.66 13.62
C LEU A 56 -6.07 12.88 13.27
N ALA A 57 -5.69 13.56 12.20
CA ALA A 57 -6.66 14.42 11.51
C ALA A 57 -7.87 13.55 11.13
N PRO A 58 -9.11 14.04 11.27
CA PRO A 58 -10.29 13.29 10.87
C PRO A 58 -10.14 12.89 9.40
N ILE A 59 -10.21 11.58 9.15
CA ILE A 59 -10.14 11.03 7.79
C ILE A 59 -11.52 11.25 7.19
N GLN A 60 -11.59 12.08 6.16
CA GLN A 60 -12.80 12.20 5.36
C GLN A 60 -12.86 11.01 4.39
N ILE A 61 -13.86 10.16 4.58
CA ILE A 61 -14.22 9.12 3.61
C ILE A 61 -15.07 9.80 2.54
N LEU A 62 -14.50 10.02 1.36
CA LEU A 62 -15.19 10.75 0.28
C LEU A 62 -15.89 9.80 -0.70
N VAL A 63 -15.42 8.56 -0.87
CA VAL A 63 -15.95 7.61 -1.85
C VAL A 63 -15.82 6.17 -1.33
N ASP A 64 -16.76 5.31 -1.73
CA ASP A 64 -16.66 3.87 -1.50
C ASP A 64 -15.50 3.26 -2.34
N PRO A 65 -14.39 2.85 -1.71
CA PRO A 65 -13.21 2.35 -2.42
C PRO A 65 -13.48 1.03 -3.13
N LEU A 66 -14.49 0.27 -2.71
CA LEU A 66 -14.85 -0.97 -3.40
C LEU A 66 -15.41 -0.68 -4.79
N LYS A 67 -16.19 0.38 -4.95
CA LYS A 67 -16.75 0.78 -6.25
C LYS A 67 -15.67 1.32 -7.17
N SER A 68 -14.77 2.15 -6.67
CA SER A 68 -13.66 2.68 -7.47
C SER A 68 -12.68 1.58 -7.86
N GLY A 69 -12.32 0.68 -6.94
CA GLY A 69 -11.45 -0.45 -7.22
C GLY A 69 -12.00 -1.40 -8.28
N GLN A 70 -13.29 -1.75 -8.23
CA GLN A 70 -13.92 -2.57 -9.26
C GLN A 70 -13.89 -1.91 -10.64
N ALA A 71 -14.21 -0.61 -10.71
CA ALA A 71 -14.17 0.13 -11.96
C ALA A 71 -12.76 0.16 -12.56
N LEU A 72 -11.72 0.33 -11.73
CA LEU A 72 -10.33 0.32 -12.17
C LEU A 72 -9.87 -1.06 -12.66
N GLN A 73 -10.21 -2.14 -11.96
CA GLN A 73 -9.90 -3.51 -12.40
C GLN A 73 -10.59 -3.87 -13.71
N GLU A 74 -11.84 -3.46 -13.90
CA GLU A 74 -12.56 -3.64 -15.17
C GLU A 74 -11.91 -2.82 -16.29
N CYS A 75 -11.44 -1.61 -15.99
CA CYS A 75 -10.69 -0.78 -16.94
C CYS A 75 -9.42 -1.49 -17.43
N VAL A 76 -8.63 -2.01 -16.51
CA VAL A 76 -7.40 -2.77 -16.85
C VAL A 76 -7.73 -4.00 -17.69
N SER A 77 -8.75 -4.76 -17.28
CA SER A 77 -9.14 -6.00 -17.99
C SER A 77 -9.68 -5.75 -19.40
N SER A 78 -10.30 -4.60 -19.63
CA SER A 78 -10.89 -4.25 -20.94
C SER A 78 -9.96 -3.44 -21.84
N GLY A 79 -8.75 -3.08 -21.38
CA GLY A 79 -7.76 -2.34 -22.16
C GLY A 79 -8.18 -0.91 -22.53
N THR A 80 -8.97 -0.26 -21.69
CA THR A 80 -9.54 1.06 -21.97
C THR A 80 -8.56 2.21 -21.81
N SER A 81 -9.02 3.42 -22.07
CA SER A 81 -8.20 4.64 -22.25
C SER A 81 -7.22 4.98 -21.11
N LEU A 82 -7.49 4.53 -19.89
CA LEU A 82 -6.61 4.78 -18.73
C LEU A 82 -5.63 3.63 -18.46
N ALA A 83 -5.94 2.41 -18.92
CA ALA A 83 -5.11 1.23 -18.71
C ALA A 83 -3.75 1.35 -19.43
N HIS A 84 -2.71 0.82 -18.78
CA HIS A 84 -1.34 0.72 -19.30
C HIS A 84 -0.66 2.07 -19.63
N LYS A 85 -1.29 3.21 -19.29
CA LYS A 85 -0.70 4.52 -19.48
C LYS A 85 0.11 4.93 -18.26
N PHE A 86 1.30 5.50 -18.50
CA PHE A 86 2.05 6.19 -17.48
C PHE A 86 1.56 7.63 -17.39
N ILE A 87 0.97 7.98 -16.26
CA ILE A 87 0.45 9.33 -15.96
C ILE A 87 1.25 9.90 -14.82
N MET A 88 1.76 11.11 -14.98
CA MET A 88 2.66 11.77 -14.03
C MET A 88 2.21 13.21 -13.78
N ASN A 89 2.10 13.57 -12.52
CA ASN A 89 2.03 14.94 -12.04
C ASN A 89 3.45 15.40 -11.67
N ALA A 90 4.13 16.08 -12.55
CA ALA A 90 5.46 16.62 -12.31
C ALA A 90 5.46 17.97 -11.57
N HIS A 91 4.29 18.52 -11.27
CA HIS A 91 4.15 19.82 -10.62
C HIS A 91 4.26 19.68 -9.08
N ASP A 92 4.49 20.83 -8.43
CA ASP A 92 4.54 20.97 -6.97
C ASP A 92 3.16 21.07 -6.30
N LYS A 93 2.09 21.09 -7.11
CA LYS A 93 0.69 21.15 -6.68
C LYS A 93 -0.06 19.89 -7.05
N GLU A 94 -1.08 19.59 -6.27
CA GLU A 94 -2.03 18.52 -6.57
C GLU A 94 -2.78 18.82 -7.87
N CYS A 95 -3.03 17.80 -8.67
CA CYS A 95 -3.90 17.89 -9.83
C CYS A 95 -5.02 16.84 -9.75
N ILE A 96 -6.13 17.08 -10.46
CA ILE A 96 -7.25 16.16 -10.51
C ILE A 96 -7.23 15.42 -11.85
N VAL A 97 -7.17 14.09 -11.77
CA VAL A 97 -7.36 13.21 -12.92
C VAL A 97 -8.84 12.92 -13.06
N ARG A 98 -9.41 13.38 -14.19
CA ARG A 98 -10.80 13.12 -14.56
C ARG A 98 -10.85 11.90 -15.48
N TRP A 99 -11.65 10.90 -15.11
CA TRP A 99 -11.81 9.69 -15.90
C TRP A 99 -13.29 9.34 -16.09
N GLU A 100 -13.70 9.23 -17.35
CA GLU A 100 -15.05 8.82 -17.70
C GLU A 100 -15.11 7.32 -17.97
N TRP A 101 -15.96 6.63 -17.20
CA TRP A 101 -16.16 5.20 -17.29
C TRP A 101 -17.62 4.82 -17.02
N ARG A 102 -18.27 4.09 -17.95
CA ARG A 102 -19.65 3.63 -17.80
C ARG A 102 -20.63 4.72 -17.40
N LYS A 103 -20.62 5.86 -18.11
CA LYS A 103 -21.48 7.02 -17.85
C LYS A 103 -21.28 7.66 -16.47
N ARG A 104 -20.14 7.44 -15.86
CA ARG A 104 -19.71 8.09 -14.62
C ARG A 104 -18.39 8.82 -14.85
N ILE A 105 -18.26 9.94 -14.22
CA ILE A 105 -17.02 10.72 -14.18
C ILE A 105 -16.39 10.49 -12.81
N TRP A 106 -15.26 9.82 -12.81
CA TRP A 106 -14.46 9.60 -11.62
C TRP A 106 -13.40 10.68 -11.50
N LEU A 107 -13.22 11.19 -10.27
CA LEU A 107 -12.21 12.22 -9.98
C LEU A 107 -11.21 11.63 -8.98
N PHE A 108 -9.92 11.72 -9.33
CA PHE A 108 -8.83 11.24 -8.48
C PHE A 108 -7.84 12.37 -8.23
N ALA A 109 -7.52 12.62 -6.96
CA ALA A 109 -6.47 13.56 -6.58
C ALA A 109 -5.09 12.92 -6.80
N LEU A 110 -4.27 13.54 -7.64
CA LEU A 110 -2.91 13.09 -7.89
C LEU A 110 -1.93 14.04 -7.19
N PRO A 111 -1.24 13.58 -6.14
CA PRO A 111 -0.34 14.42 -5.36
C PRO A 111 0.82 15.01 -6.17
N PRO A 112 1.51 16.03 -5.64
CA PRO A 112 2.71 16.59 -6.26
C PRO A 112 3.81 15.55 -6.49
N CYS A 113 4.53 15.69 -7.59
CA CYS A 113 5.68 14.84 -7.95
C CYS A 113 5.35 13.34 -7.90
N SER A 114 4.15 12.97 -8.33
CA SER A 114 3.69 11.60 -8.27
C SER A 114 3.04 11.15 -9.57
N GLY A 115 3.00 9.83 -9.77
CA GLY A 115 2.40 9.25 -10.94
C GLY A 115 1.84 7.86 -10.69
N PHE A 116 1.12 7.33 -11.68
CA PHE A 116 0.61 6.00 -11.61
C PHE A 116 0.54 5.28 -12.95
N ILE A 117 0.43 3.96 -12.88
CA ILE A 117 0.14 3.08 -14.01
C ILE A 117 -0.91 2.08 -13.57
N LEU A 118 -2.06 2.07 -14.25
CA LEU A 118 -3.06 1.02 -14.06
C LEU A 118 -2.72 -0.17 -14.95
N THR A 119 -2.26 -1.26 -14.35
CA THR A 119 -1.86 -2.46 -15.09
C THR A 119 -1.91 -3.71 -14.21
N ASN A 120 -2.03 -4.87 -14.85
CA ASN A 120 -1.85 -6.14 -14.18
C ASN A 120 -0.34 -6.49 -14.18
N LEU A 121 0.30 -6.31 -13.06
CA LEU A 121 1.73 -6.54 -12.87
C LEU A 121 2.18 -7.98 -13.16
N LEU A 122 1.30 -8.95 -13.02
CA LEU A 122 1.64 -10.37 -13.22
C LEU A 122 1.55 -10.82 -14.67
N SER A 123 0.95 -10.02 -15.56
CA SER A 123 0.81 -10.35 -16.98
C SER A 123 1.47 -9.34 -17.92
N GLU A 124 1.66 -8.09 -17.47
CA GLU A 124 2.13 -7.00 -18.31
C GLU A 124 3.53 -6.55 -17.93
N PRO A 125 4.42 -6.32 -18.89
CA PRO A 125 5.76 -5.77 -18.64
C PRO A 125 5.69 -4.27 -18.30
N PRO A 126 6.76 -3.71 -17.72
CA PRO A 126 6.83 -2.26 -17.47
C PRO A 126 6.77 -1.48 -18.79
N PRO A 127 5.95 -0.42 -18.87
CA PRO A 127 5.82 0.35 -20.09
C PRO A 127 7.13 1.14 -20.38
N PRO A 128 7.55 1.25 -21.66
CA PRO A 128 8.79 1.92 -22.04
C PRO A 128 8.89 3.38 -21.57
N ARG A 129 7.75 4.06 -21.40
CA ARG A 129 7.70 5.44 -20.88
C ARG A 129 8.17 5.52 -19.42
N LEU A 130 7.77 4.57 -18.56
CA LEU A 130 8.26 4.51 -17.18
C LEU A 130 9.78 4.27 -17.16
N LEU A 131 10.27 3.36 -17.98
CA LEU A 131 11.69 3.03 -18.00
C LEU A 131 12.53 4.23 -18.44
N ARG A 132 12.11 4.94 -19.50
CA ARG A 132 12.77 6.17 -19.92
C ARG A 132 12.72 7.24 -18.83
N PHE A 133 11.54 7.45 -18.22
CA PHE A 133 11.38 8.41 -17.13
C PHE A 133 12.33 8.09 -15.96
N ALA A 134 12.36 6.84 -15.51
CA ALA A 134 13.25 6.41 -14.43
C ALA A 134 14.72 6.64 -14.79
N GLN A 135 15.15 6.26 -15.99
CA GLN A 135 16.54 6.45 -16.46
C GLN A 135 16.94 7.92 -16.52
N THR A 136 16.09 8.77 -17.10
CA THR A 136 16.40 10.21 -17.25
C THR A 136 16.35 10.95 -15.92
N ASN A 137 15.64 10.43 -14.92
CA ASN A 137 15.51 11.04 -13.59
C ASN A 137 16.37 10.34 -12.51
N GLY A 138 17.47 9.72 -12.90
CA GLY A 138 18.50 9.20 -12.00
C GLY A 138 18.23 7.80 -11.41
N GLY A 139 17.33 7.05 -12.01
CA GLY A 139 17.02 5.67 -11.62
C GLY A 139 16.00 5.56 -10.50
N VAL A 140 15.94 4.40 -9.85
CA VAL A 140 15.01 4.07 -8.77
C VAL A 140 15.78 3.82 -7.48
N ASP A 141 15.47 4.57 -6.42
CA ASP A 141 16.11 4.41 -5.12
C ASP A 141 15.40 3.35 -4.25
N LEU A 142 14.09 3.22 -4.42
CA LEU A 142 13.26 2.29 -3.65
C LEU A 142 12.21 1.63 -4.52
N ILE A 143 12.18 0.31 -4.51
CA ILE A 143 11.04 -0.49 -5.01
C ILE A 143 10.30 -1.03 -3.79
N LEU A 144 9.06 -0.59 -3.61
CA LEU A 144 8.17 -1.05 -2.53
C LEU A 144 7.13 -2.00 -3.12
N LEU A 145 6.89 -3.15 -2.48
CA LEU A 145 5.92 -4.14 -2.93
C LEU A 145 4.94 -4.50 -1.81
N ASP A 146 3.65 -4.53 -2.14
CA ASP A 146 2.59 -5.14 -1.31
C ASP A 146 1.86 -6.24 -2.08
N PRO A 147 2.50 -7.39 -2.33
CA PRO A 147 1.92 -8.43 -3.16
C PRO A 147 0.62 -8.98 -2.56
N PRO A 148 -0.37 -9.29 -3.42
CA PRO A 148 -1.63 -9.91 -3.01
C PRO A 148 -1.45 -11.39 -2.69
N TRP A 149 -0.74 -11.71 -1.62
CA TRP A 149 -0.39 -13.05 -1.21
C TRP A 149 -1.57 -14.02 -1.17
N PRO A 150 -1.39 -15.31 -1.52
CA PRO A 150 -2.44 -16.31 -1.46
C PRO A 150 -3.08 -16.37 -0.09
N ASN A 151 -4.41 -16.22 -0.03
CA ASN A 151 -5.17 -16.27 1.21
C ASN A 151 -6.34 -17.24 1.07
N ARG A 152 -6.24 -18.39 1.76
CA ARG A 152 -7.28 -19.44 1.76
C ARG A 152 -8.65 -18.95 2.22
N SER A 153 -8.69 -17.95 3.10
CA SER A 153 -9.97 -17.39 3.57
C SER A 153 -10.63 -16.53 2.48
N ALA A 154 -9.85 -15.79 1.70
CA ALA A 154 -10.33 -15.03 0.55
C ALA A 154 -10.77 -15.96 -0.59
N GLN A 155 -10.02 -17.03 -0.84
CA GLN A 155 -10.35 -18.04 -1.86
C GLN A 155 -11.66 -18.79 -1.53
N ARG A 156 -11.89 -19.17 -0.27
CA ARG A 156 -13.16 -19.81 0.16
C ARG A 156 -14.36 -18.86 0.11
N ALA A 157 -14.18 -17.59 0.42
CA ALA A 157 -15.24 -16.59 0.31
C ALA A 157 -15.65 -16.37 -1.16
N TRP A 158 -14.73 -16.62 -2.10
CA TRP A 158 -14.99 -16.49 -3.53
C TRP A 158 -15.80 -17.66 -4.10
N GLN A 159 -15.61 -18.88 -3.59
CA GLN A 159 -16.33 -20.08 -4.05
C GLN A 159 -17.80 -20.13 -3.59
N GLY A 160 -18.19 -19.36 -2.60
CA GLY A 160 -19.50 -19.50 -1.93
C GLY A 160 -20.55 -18.42 -2.22
N ARG A 161 -20.27 -17.29 -2.84
CA ARG A 161 -21.24 -16.22 -3.12
C ARG A 161 -20.84 -15.36 -4.32
N GLN A 162 -21.76 -15.21 -5.27
CA GLN A 162 -21.64 -14.37 -6.47
C GLN A 162 -21.58 -12.85 -6.23
N SER A 163 -21.31 -12.39 -5.03
CA SER A 163 -21.33 -10.96 -4.71
C SER A 163 -20.03 -10.50 -4.07
N VAL A 164 -19.41 -9.52 -4.73
CA VAL A 164 -18.27 -8.71 -4.28
C VAL A 164 -16.91 -9.41 -4.42
N ARG A 165 -16.31 -9.29 -5.59
CA ARG A 165 -14.87 -9.52 -5.83
C ARG A 165 -14.05 -8.53 -4.98
N ARG A 166 -13.67 -8.97 -3.80
CA ARG A 166 -12.96 -8.09 -2.84
C ARG A 166 -11.51 -7.85 -3.17
N TYR A 167 -10.86 -8.57 -4.04
CA TYR A 167 -9.42 -8.48 -4.25
C TYR A 167 -8.91 -9.77 -4.90
N ARG A 168 -8.21 -9.65 -6.02
CA ARG A 168 -7.59 -10.81 -6.67
C ARG A 168 -6.29 -11.12 -5.96
N THR A 169 -6.23 -12.25 -5.26
CA THR A 169 -4.98 -12.78 -4.70
C THR A 169 -4.22 -13.56 -5.75
N MET A 170 -2.91 -13.65 -5.61
CA MET A 170 -2.09 -14.64 -6.33
C MET A 170 -2.59 -16.05 -6.00
N ASP A 171 -2.46 -16.97 -6.94
CA ASP A 171 -2.86 -18.37 -6.76
C ASP A 171 -1.79 -19.13 -5.95
N ASP A 172 -0.52 -18.82 -6.20
CA ASP A 172 0.63 -19.36 -5.49
C ASP A 172 1.64 -18.26 -5.10
N ILE A 173 2.47 -18.52 -4.08
CA ILE A 173 3.54 -17.61 -3.66
C ILE A 173 4.60 -17.43 -4.75
N TYR A 174 4.77 -18.42 -5.61
CA TYR A 174 5.73 -18.41 -6.72
C TYR A 174 5.28 -17.51 -7.88
N ASP A 175 4.02 -17.11 -7.95
CA ASP A 175 3.54 -16.14 -8.94
C ASP A 175 4.27 -14.79 -8.83
N LEU A 176 4.90 -14.51 -7.68
CA LEU A 176 5.76 -13.33 -7.54
C LEU A 176 6.94 -13.31 -8.52
N TRP A 177 7.34 -14.44 -9.08
CA TRP A 177 8.35 -14.50 -10.14
C TRP A 177 7.91 -13.87 -11.45
N LEU A 178 6.61 -13.72 -11.68
CA LEU A 178 6.07 -13.02 -12.85
C LEU A 178 6.44 -11.53 -12.87
N LEU A 179 6.87 -10.98 -11.72
CA LEU A 179 7.44 -9.63 -11.65
C LEU A 179 8.86 -9.52 -12.22
N ARG A 180 9.47 -10.61 -12.69
CA ARG A 180 10.85 -10.59 -13.20
C ARG A 180 11.11 -9.46 -14.21
N PRO A 181 10.26 -9.22 -15.23
CA PRO A 181 10.46 -8.11 -16.17
C PRO A 181 10.52 -6.74 -15.48
N TRP A 182 9.70 -6.51 -14.47
CA TRP A 182 9.69 -5.27 -13.69
C TRP A 182 10.94 -5.10 -12.86
N MET A 183 11.34 -6.16 -12.15
CA MET A 183 12.53 -6.13 -11.30
C MET A 183 13.80 -5.93 -12.11
N GLU A 184 13.97 -6.67 -13.20
CA GLU A 184 15.17 -6.56 -14.08
C GLU A 184 15.28 -5.19 -14.72
N ALA A 185 14.15 -4.57 -15.07
CA ALA A 185 14.13 -3.26 -15.71
C ALA A 185 14.36 -2.08 -14.75
N LEU A 186 13.97 -2.20 -13.48
CA LEU A 186 13.98 -1.11 -12.51
C LEU A 186 15.10 -1.21 -11.48
N LEU A 187 15.61 -2.43 -11.23
CA LEU A 187 16.55 -2.70 -10.16
C LEU A 187 17.98 -2.30 -10.54
N GLN A 188 18.53 -1.36 -9.78
CA GLN A 188 19.92 -0.90 -9.92
C GLN A 188 20.76 -1.36 -8.71
N GLN A 189 22.08 -1.11 -8.74
CA GLN A 189 22.99 -1.49 -7.66
C GLN A 189 22.62 -0.82 -6.32
N HIS A 190 22.17 0.43 -6.35
CA HIS A 190 21.80 1.20 -5.17
C HIS A 190 20.33 1.06 -4.75
N THR A 191 19.52 0.39 -5.55
CA THR A 191 18.08 0.26 -5.28
C THR A 191 17.82 -0.56 -4.03
N LEU A 192 17.08 0.01 -3.10
CA LEU A 192 16.50 -0.72 -1.96
C LEU A 192 15.20 -1.38 -2.39
N VAL A 193 15.00 -2.62 -1.99
CA VAL A 193 13.74 -3.36 -2.25
C VAL A 193 13.10 -3.70 -0.93
N ALA A 194 11.84 -3.30 -0.76
CA ALA A 194 11.06 -3.57 0.45
C ALA A 194 9.77 -4.31 0.08
N VAL A 195 9.54 -5.45 0.73
CA VAL A 195 8.40 -6.34 0.41
C VAL A 195 7.57 -6.57 1.66
N TRP A 196 6.31 -6.15 1.62
CA TRP A 196 5.33 -6.53 2.64
C TRP A 196 5.00 -8.02 2.52
N VAL A 197 5.16 -8.74 3.60
CA VAL A 197 4.88 -10.18 3.66
C VAL A 197 3.89 -10.50 4.76
N THR A 198 3.15 -11.58 4.56
CA THR A 198 2.26 -12.09 5.60
C THR A 198 3.06 -12.72 6.74
N ASN A 199 2.38 -12.98 7.87
CA ASN A 199 2.96 -13.70 9.00
C ASN A 199 3.14 -15.21 8.75
N HIS A 200 2.91 -15.68 7.52
CA HIS A 200 3.10 -17.07 7.16
C HIS A 200 4.59 -17.38 6.90
N PRO A 201 5.23 -18.29 7.65
CA PRO A 201 6.67 -18.54 7.54
C PRO A 201 7.12 -18.86 6.10
N LYS A 202 6.34 -19.67 5.36
CA LYS A 202 6.67 -20.05 3.98
C LYS A 202 6.81 -18.83 3.04
N VAL A 203 5.98 -17.78 3.23
CA VAL A 203 6.06 -16.54 2.44
C VAL A 203 7.34 -15.80 2.77
N GLN A 204 7.64 -15.64 4.07
CA GLN A 204 8.85 -14.96 4.52
C GLN A 204 10.12 -15.69 4.08
N ASP A 205 10.15 -17.02 4.21
CA ASP A 205 11.28 -17.84 3.79
C ASP A 205 11.46 -17.82 2.27
N PHE A 206 10.37 -17.85 1.52
CA PHE A 206 10.41 -17.72 0.06
C PHE A 206 11.07 -16.40 -0.37
N VAL A 207 10.63 -15.28 0.21
CA VAL A 207 11.18 -13.96 -0.15
C VAL A 207 12.65 -13.87 0.24
N ARG A 208 13.03 -14.27 1.48
CA ARG A 208 14.42 -14.18 1.97
C ARG A 208 15.38 -15.11 1.25
N SER A 209 14.97 -16.38 1.06
CA SER A 209 15.90 -17.46 0.68
C SER A 209 15.87 -17.78 -0.81
N LYS A 210 14.86 -17.31 -1.55
CA LYS A 210 14.70 -17.59 -2.98
C LYS A 210 14.52 -16.35 -3.81
N TRP A 211 13.51 -15.53 -3.49
CA TRP A 211 13.14 -14.41 -4.34
C TRP A 211 14.19 -13.28 -4.32
N PHE A 212 14.64 -12.85 -3.14
CA PHE A 212 15.75 -11.88 -3.04
C PHE A 212 17.02 -12.39 -3.73
N PRO A 213 17.56 -13.58 -3.41
CA PRO A 213 18.75 -14.10 -4.10
C PRO A 213 18.59 -14.23 -5.60
N GLY A 214 17.38 -14.55 -6.10
CA GLY A 214 17.10 -14.65 -7.54
C GLY A 214 17.25 -13.36 -8.32
N PHE A 215 17.33 -12.20 -7.63
CA PHE A 215 17.66 -10.88 -8.18
C PHE A 215 19.02 -10.35 -7.70
N GLY A 216 19.84 -11.18 -7.06
CA GLY A 216 21.10 -10.78 -6.45
C GLY A 216 20.94 -9.85 -5.25
N LEU A 217 19.75 -9.86 -4.61
CA LEU A 217 19.50 -9.08 -3.41
C LEU A 217 19.91 -9.87 -2.16
N ARG A 218 20.52 -9.18 -1.21
CA ARG A 218 20.80 -9.67 0.14
C ARG A 218 19.70 -9.15 1.08
N HIS A 219 19.21 -10.00 1.97
CA HIS A 219 18.30 -9.57 3.02
C HIS A 219 19.05 -8.83 4.10
N HIS A 220 18.70 -7.57 4.36
CA HIS A 220 19.36 -6.70 5.34
C HIS A 220 18.54 -6.48 6.60
N ALA A 221 17.22 -6.31 6.43
CA ALA A 221 16.39 -5.91 7.56
C ALA A 221 15.00 -6.57 7.52
N THR A 222 14.47 -6.77 8.73
CA THR A 222 13.10 -7.20 8.97
C THR A 222 12.44 -6.20 9.90
N TRP A 223 11.45 -5.48 9.38
CA TRP A 223 10.67 -4.50 10.14
C TRP A 223 9.29 -5.07 10.44
N ALA A 224 8.69 -4.63 11.53
CA ALA A 224 7.32 -4.98 11.88
C ALA A 224 6.44 -3.74 12.00
N TRP A 225 5.25 -3.84 11.45
CA TRP A 225 4.19 -2.86 11.63
C TRP A 225 3.17 -3.40 12.62
N LEU A 226 3.14 -2.80 13.81
CA LEU A 226 2.14 -3.04 14.84
C LEU A 226 0.91 -2.16 14.62
N LYS A 227 -0.24 -2.80 14.55
CA LYS A 227 -1.53 -2.13 14.32
C LYS A 227 -2.14 -1.67 15.63
N LEU A 228 -2.50 -0.39 15.67
CA LEU A 228 -3.12 0.26 16.82
C LEU A 228 -4.61 0.47 16.61
N THR A 229 -5.34 0.68 17.71
CA THR A 229 -6.72 1.20 17.67
C THR A 229 -6.70 2.69 17.39
N ALA A 230 -7.79 3.21 16.78
CA ALA A 230 -8.01 4.64 16.69
C ALA A 230 -8.26 5.22 18.10
N PRO A 231 -7.72 6.40 18.41
CA PRO A 231 -8.01 7.06 19.68
C PRO A 231 -9.50 7.46 19.77
N ASN A 232 -10.07 7.22 20.92
CA ASN A 232 -11.44 7.65 21.25
C ASN A 232 -11.47 8.22 22.69
N GLY A 233 -10.70 9.27 22.94
CA GLY A 233 -10.52 9.83 24.28
C GLY A 233 -9.60 9.00 25.20
N GLN A 234 -9.05 7.88 24.72
CA GLN A 234 -8.09 7.04 25.42
C GLN A 234 -6.82 6.89 24.60
N ALA A 235 -5.71 6.49 25.23
CA ALA A 235 -4.47 6.17 24.55
C ALA A 235 -4.66 5.01 23.56
N PRO A 236 -4.07 5.04 22.35
CA PRO A 236 -4.13 3.95 21.41
C PRO A 236 -3.62 2.65 22.02
N GLN A 237 -4.28 1.54 21.73
CA GLN A 237 -3.92 0.21 22.19
C GLN A 237 -3.54 -0.67 20.99
N LEU A 238 -2.87 -1.80 21.23
CA LEU A 238 -2.69 -2.78 20.18
C LEU A 238 -4.05 -3.29 19.69
N LEU A 239 -4.23 -3.31 18.37
CA LEU A 239 -5.46 -3.80 17.74
C LEU A 239 -5.76 -5.26 18.11
N ILE A 240 -4.73 -6.06 18.39
CA ILE A 240 -4.80 -7.40 18.96
C ILE A 240 -3.98 -7.41 20.24
N PRO A 241 -4.58 -7.63 21.42
CA PRO A 241 -3.88 -7.61 22.70
C PRO A 241 -2.74 -8.64 22.76
N VAL A 242 -1.66 -8.30 23.49
CA VAL A 242 -0.58 -9.23 23.81
C VAL A 242 -1.15 -10.34 24.71
N GLY A 243 -1.12 -11.58 24.27
CA GLY A 243 -1.74 -12.70 25.00
C GLY A 243 -2.84 -13.41 24.19
N ASP A 244 -3.49 -12.71 23.25
CA ASP A 244 -4.48 -13.27 22.33
C ASP A 244 -3.90 -13.66 20.96
N TRP A 245 -2.64 -14.05 20.92
CA TRP A 245 -1.86 -14.32 19.71
C TRP A 245 -2.22 -15.61 18.99
N SER A 246 -3.28 -16.19 19.38
CA SER A 246 -3.70 -17.52 19.01
C SER A 246 -4.15 -17.63 17.57
N PHE A 247 -4.76 -16.59 17.00
CA PHE A 247 -5.37 -16.68 15.69
C PHE A 247 -4.87 -15.61 14.70
N ARG A 248 -4.59 -14.41 15.17
CA ARG A 248 -4.08 -13.31 14.35
C ARG A 248 -2.89 -12.67 15.06
N ARG A 249 -1.86 -12.39 14.33
CA ARG A 249 -0.74 -11.65 14.87
C ARG A 249 -1.03 -10.15 14.78
N PRO A 250 -0.62 -9.36 15.78
CA PRO A 250 -0.91 -7.92 15.82
C PRO A 250 -0.05 -7.11 14.84
N TYR A 251 0.78 -7.75 14.03
CA TYR A 251 1.74 -7.10 13.16
C TYR A 251 1.76 -7.69 11.75
N GLU A 252 2.29 -6.90 10.82
CA GLU A 252 2.73 -7.33 9.50
C GLU A 252 4.23 -7.08 9.34
N VAL A 253 4.87 -7.81 8.45
CA VAL A 253 6.32 -7.82 8.30
C VAL A 253 6.72 -7.18 6.97
N LEU A 254 7.73 -6.31 7.02
CA LEU A 254 8.40 -5.73 5.86
C LEU A 254 9.81 -6.30 5.79
N LEU A 255 10.11 -7.03 4.72
CA LEU A 255 11.45 -7.55 4.43
C LEU A 255 12.17 -6.58 3.51
N ILE A 256 13.42 -6.25 3.83
CA ILE A 256 14.21 -5.25 3.11
C ILE A 256 15.51 -5.88 2.64
N GLY A 257 15.83 -5.67 1.34
CA GLY A 257 17.04 -6.16 0.72
C GLY A 257 17.62 -5.18 -0.29
N SER A 258 18.89 -5.35 -0.65
CA SER A 258 19.57 -4.63 -1.71
C SER A 258 20.70 -5.46 -2.29
N ARG A 259 21.31 -4.97 -3.39
CA ARG A 259 22.54 -5.55 -3.97
C ARG A 259 23.82 -5.09 -3.27
N GLN A 260 23.71 -4.06 -2.43
CA GLN A 260 24.84 -3.55 -1.65
C GLN A 260 25.22 -4.50 -0.53
N ASP A 261 26.46 -4.42 -0.04
CA ASP A 261 26.89 -5.22 1.11
C ASP A 261 26.26 -4.73 2.40
N GLU A 262 26.03 -3.43 2.52
CA GLU A 262 25.36 -2.79 3.65
C GLU A 262 24.19 -1.96 3.12
N ALA A 263 23.06 -2.01 3.81
CA ALA A 263 21.92 -1.16 3.52
C ALA A 263 21.83 -0.04 4.57
N PRO A 264 21.47 1.19 4.15
CA PRO A 264 21.35 2.34 5.04
C PRO A 264 20.04 2.29 5.86
N VAL A 265 19.73 1.13 6.45
CA VAL A 265 18.50 0.90 7.22
C VAL A 265 18.80 0.09 8.47
N SER A 266 18.10 0.37 9.56
CA SER A 266 18.20 -0.42 10.79
C SER A 266 17.74 -1.86 10.53
N ARG A 267 18.47 -2.84 11.05
CA ARG A 267 18.14 -4.28 10.92
C ARG A 267 16.73 -4.62 11.42
N HIS A 268 16.33 -3.97 12.52
CA HIS A 268 15.04 -4.14 13.15
C HIS A 268 14.42 -2.77 13.39
N HIS A 269 13.13 -2.64 13.07
CA HIS A 269 12.39 -1.41 13.29
C HIS A 269 10.93 -1.76 13.57
N LEU A 270 10.32 -1.03 14.50
CA LEU A 270 8.90 -1.12 14.81
C LEU A 270 8.19 0.11 14.26
N LEU A 271 7.22 -0.13 13.42
CA LEU A 271 6.28 0.86 12.94
C LEU A 271 4.99 0.73 13.76
N LEU A 272 4.49 1.83 14.27
CA LEU A 272 3.28 1.90 15.06
C LEU A 272 2.29 2.83 14.35
N SER A 273 1.15 2.33 13.92
CA SER A 273 0.10 3.17 13.35
C SER A 273 -1.28 2.52 13.38
N VAL A 274 -2.30 3.37 13.26
CA VAL A 274 -3.68 2.94 13.10
C VAL A 274 -3.89 2.53 11.64
N PRO A 275 -4.39 1.30 11.36
CA PRO A 275 -4.72 0.91 10.00
C PRO A 275 -5.93 1.71 9.50
N LEU A 276 -5.78 2.41 8.39
CA LEU A 276 -6.83 3.24 7.79
C LEU A 276 -7.90 2.43 7.04
N GLY A 277 -7.63 1.16 6.81
CA GLY A 277 -8.56 0.25 6.15
C GLY A 277 -7.96 -1.13 5.95
N HIS A 278 -8.73 -2.01 5.30
CA HIS A 278 -8.22 -3.35 4.96
C HIS A 278 -7.15 -3.21 3.87
N SER A 279 -5.98 -3.80 4.11
CA SER A 279 -4.81 -3.78 3.21
C SER A 279 -4.16 -2.41 2.99
N CYS A 280 -4.54 -1.36 3.74
CA CYS A 280 -3.83 -0.08 3.69
C CYS A 280 -2.59 -0.16 4.56
N LYS A 281 -1.42 -0.13 3.93
CA LYS A 281 -0.12 -0.11 4.62
C LYS A 281 0.24 1.30 5.08
N PRO A 282 1.02 1.46 6.15
CA PRO A 282 1.56 2.77 6.52
C PRO A 282 2.54 3.26 5.45
N TYR A 283 2.63 4.58 5.28
CA TYR A 283 3.61 5.19 4.39
C TYR A 283 5.01 5.04 4.97
N VAL A 284 5.79 4.11 4.45
CA VAL A 284 7.13 3.75 4.97
C VAL A 284 8.27 4.43 4.20
N CYS A 285 7.99 5.05 3.07
CA CYS A 285 9.04 5.61 2.21
C CYS A 285 9.87 6.69 2.92
N SER A 286 9.25 7.53 3.75
CA SER A 286 9.95 8.55 4.53
C SER A 286 10.87 7.98 5.63
N VAL A 287 10.61 6.78 6.10
CA VAL A 287 11.46 6.08 7.08
C VAL A 287 12.57 5.31 6.38
N LEU A 288 12.28 4.68 5.24
CA LEU A 288 13.27 3.97 4.43
C LEU A 288 14.23 4.92 3.71
N ARG A 289 13.76 6.11 3.36
CA ARG A 289 14.51 7.17 2.66
C ARG A 289 14.23 8.52 3.30
N PRO A 290 14.83 8.83 4.48
CA PRO A 290 14.54 10.07 5.22
C PRO A 290 14.87 11.34 4.44
N GLN A 291 15.86 11.28 3.53
CA GLN A 291 16.26 12.38 2.66
C GLN A 291 15.47 12.44 1.35
N GLY A 292 14.39 11.67 1.25
CA GLY A 292 13.66 11.46 0.02
C GLY A 292 14.25 10.36 -0.86
N GLY A 293 13.49 9.94 -1.86
CA GLY A 293 13.89 8.90 -2.79
C GLY A 293 12.95 8.81 -3.99
N ARG A 294 13.49 8.29 -5.08
CA ARG A 294 12.78 7.98 -6.31
C ARG A 294 12.14 6.61 -6.13
N VAL A 295 10.82 6.59 -6.00
CA VAL A 295 10.09 5.41 -5.56
C VAL A 295 9.24 4.83 -6.68
N VAL A 296 9.28 3.51 -6.85
CA VAL A 296 8.27 2.74 -7.58
C VAL A 296 7.60 1.79 -6.60
N GLU A 297 6.29 1.93 -6.43
CA GLU A 297 5.47 1.05 -5.60
C GLU A 297 4.67 0.10 -6.48
N LEU A 298 4.88 -1.21 -6.32
CA LEU A 298 4.21 -2.27 -7.06
C LEU A 298 3.10 -2.88 -6.23
N PHE A 299 1.97 -3.21 -6.86
CA PHE A 299 0.71 -3.58 -6.24
C PHE A 299 0.12 -2.46 -5.37
N ALA A 300 0.38 -1.22 -5.79
CA ALA A 300 -0.12 -0.05 -5.10
C ALA A 300 -1.65 0.06 -5.19
N ARG A 301 -2.24 0.66 -4.16
CA ARG A 301 -3.66 1.02 -4.09
C ARG A 301 -3.86 2.51 -3.79
N HIS A 302 -2.78 3.24 -3.68
CA HIS A 302 -2.77 4.67 -3.38
C HIS A 302 -1.53 5.31 -3.99
N VAL A 303 -1.69 6.53 -4.52
CA VAL A 303 -0.58 7.33 -5.01
C VAL A 303 -0.16 8.30 -3.92
N SER A 304 1.09 8.22 -3.51
CA SER A 304 1.69 9.09 -2.50
C SER A 304 2.50 10.21 -3.15
N ARG A 305 2.65 11.32 -2.42
CA ARG A 305 3.52 12.42 -2.84
C ARG A 305 4.96 11.94 -3.03
N GLY A 306 5.60 12.35 -4.12
CA GLY A 306 7.01 12.09 -4.39
C GLY A 306 7.96 13.12 -3.76
N ALA A 307 9.22 12.67 -3.51
CA ALA A 307 10.32 13.52 -3.11
C ALA A 307 11.66 12.84 -3.48
N PRO A 308 12.17 12.96 -4.72
CA PRO A 308 11.72 13.81 -5.82
C PRO A 308 10.53 13.29 -6.61
N TRP A 309 10.26 11.96 -6.69
CA TRP A 309 9.09 11.41 -7.35
C TRP A 309 8.68 10.03 -6.80
N HIS A 310 7.39 9.72 -6.96
CA HIS A 310 6.80 8.44 -6.56
C HIS A 310 5.84 7.96 -7.65
N VAL A 311 6.01 6.74 -8.13
CA VAL A 311 5.14 6.10 -9.12
C VAL A 311 4.49 4.87 -8.54
N SER A 312 3.17 4.86 -8.47
CA SER A 312 2.34 3.75 -7.98
C SER A 312 1.85 2.90 -9.15
N VAL A 313 2.07 1.59 -9.09
CA VAL A 313 1.73 0.66 -10.16
C VAL A 313 0.88 -0.48 -9.64
N GLY A 314 -0.22 -0.77 -10.32
CA GLY A 314 -1.14 -1.85 -9.97
C GLY A 314 -2.47 -1.70 -10.68
N ASP A 315 -3.32 -2.69 -10.58
CA ASP A 315 -4.68 -2.66 -11.14
C ASP A 315 -5.65 -1.74 -10.37
N GLU A 316 -5.29 -1.35 -9.15
CA GLU A 316 -6.01 -0.41 -8.29
C GLU A 316 -5.14 0.79 -7.85
N ALA A 317 -4.08 1.13 -8.56
CA ALA A 317 -3.03 2.05 -8.10
C ALA A 317 -3.51 3.42 -7.59
N ILE A 318 -4.62 3.94 -8.11
CA ILE A 318 -5.21 5.23 -7.69
C ILE A 318 -6.51 5.09 -6.88
N CYS A 319 -6.88 3.88 -6.49
CA CYS A 319 -8.14 3.61 -5.77
C CYS A 319 -8.29 4.49 -4.51
N GLY A 320 -7.23 4.61 -3.73
CA GLY A 320 -7.20 5.43 -2.51
C GLY A 320 -7.18 6.95 -2.73
N ASN A 321 -7.09 7.41 -3.98
CA ASN A 321 -7.07 8.84 -4.33
C ASN A 321 -8.42 9.33 -4.87
N ALA A 322 -9.46 8.48 -4.88
CA ALA A 322 -10.78 8.84 -5.36
C ALA A 322 -11.40 9.95 -4.50
N GLN A 323 -11.84 11.03 -5.16
CA GLN A 323 -12.48 12.20 -4.52
C GLN A 323 -14.00 12.15 -4.66
N GLY A 324 -14.51 11.54 -5.72
CA GLY A 324 -15.93 11.47 -6.00
C GLY A 324 -16.21 10.84 -7.36
N TYR A 325 -17.49 10.73 -7.67
CA TYR A 325 -17.97 10.47 -9.01
C TYR A 325 -19.28 11.21 -9.24
N ASP A 326 -19.49 11.67 -10.48
CA ASP A 326 -20.75 12.26 -10.95
C ASP A 326 -21.40 11.36 -12.00
N ASP A 327 -22.71 11.16 -11.91
CA ASP A 327 -23.44 10.47 -12.97
C ASP A 327 -23.66 11.47 -14.13
N THR A 328 -23.20 11.12 -15.34
CA THR A 328 -23.29 12.00 -16.53
C THR A 328 -24.75 12.30 -16.93
N THR A 329 -25.71 11.55 -16.42
CA THR A 329 -27.15 11.77 -16.65
C THR A 329 -27.68 13.02 -15.93
N THR A 330 -27.01 13.52 -14.88
CA THR A 330 -27.44 14.69 -14.12
C THR A 330 -26.77 16.01 -14.58
N ALA A 331 -25.68 15.91 -15.37
CA ALA A 331 -24.85 17.07 -15.72
C ALA A 331 -25.38 17.94 -16.87
N MET A 332 -26.51 17.61 -17.50
CA MET A 332 -27.12 18.47 -18.53
C MET A 332 -28.01 19.59 -17.96
N GLY A 333 -28.14 19.72 -16.65
CA GLY A 333 -29.11 20.60 -16.01
C GLY A 333 -28.58 21.71 -15.10
N SER A 334 -27.28 21.82 -14.81
CA SER A 334 -26.77 22.88 -13.92
C SER A 334 -25.36 23.34 -14.28
N GLN A 335 -25.29 24.27 -15.23
CA GLN A 335 -24.13 25.17 -15.32
C GLN A 335 -24.24 26.20 -14.18
N SER A 336 -23.48 25.98 -13.10
CA SER A 336 -22.92 27.12 -12.33
C SER A 336 -21.95 26.62 -11.24
N ARG A 337 -20.74 27.19 -11.31
CA ARG A 337 -19.76 27.41 -10.23
C ARG A 337 -18.91 26.20 -9.77
N ALA A 338 -17.74 26.12 -10.35
CA ALA A 338 -16.45 26.38 -9.69
C ALA A 338 -15.36 26.29 -10.76
N GLN A 339 -14.78 27.41 -11.12
CA GLN A 339 -13.50 27.48 -11.84
C GLN A 339 -12.40 27.00 -10.87
N ASN A 340 -12.24 25.69 -10.74
CA ASN A 340 -10.99 25.13 -10.27
C ASN A 340 -10.16 24.81 -11.52
N SER A 341 -8.96 25.37 -11.56
CA SER A 341 -7.99 25.19 -12.63
C SER A 341 -7.75 23.71 -12.88
N TYR A 342 -8.41 23.18 -13.91
CA TYR A 342 -8.05 21.88 -14.47
C TYR A 342 -6.70 22.08 -15.15
N ALA A 343 -5.65 21.56 -14.55
CA ALA A 343 -4.38 21.43 -15.24
C ALA A 343 -4.58 20.36 -16.31
N ASP A 344 -4.40 20.72 -17.58
CA ASP A 344 -4.31 19.75 -18.66
C ASP A 344 -3.21 18.76 -18.29
N VAL A 345 -3.64 17.53 -18.02
CA VAL A 345 -2.70 16.43 -17.78
C VAL A 345 -1.95 16.26 -19.09
N CYS A 346 -0.67 16.61 -19.11
CA CYS A 346 0.17 16.40 -20.27
C CYS A 346 0.18 14.91 -20.64
N LEU A 347 -0.69 14.55 -21.57
CA LEU A 347 -0.63 13.31 -22.33
C LEU A 347 0.45 13.49 -23.42
N SER A 348 1.70 13.67 -23.01
CA SER A 348 2.84 13.73 -23.93
C SER A 348 3.53 12.37 -24.05
#